data_ae119a951d920bdddce72dd5812459a9
#
_entry.id   ae119a951d920bdddce72dd5812459a9
#
_cell.length_a   1.000
_cell.length_b   1.000
_cell.length_c   1.000
_cell.angle_alpha   90.00
_cell.angle_beta   90.00
_cell.angle_gamma   90.00
#
_symmetry.space_group_name_H-M   'P 1'
#
loop_
_entity.id
_entity.type
_entity.pdbx_description
1 polymer ?
#
loop_
_entity_poly.entity_id
_entity_poly.type
_entity_poly.pdbx_seq_one_letter_code
_entity_poly.pdbx_strand_id
1 'polypeptide(L)'
;MSTDPQTLRRTSDSRGRELILDRSTVMFLASASVLIVAGGAVAAVNSAAPFGHGSWLAAYLVLVGGVSQGVLGAGRLALQAPPLSRARPLAQLALWNVGSLAVPAGVLWDAPMLVTAGSVALLCALSLFAADARERGRAVRGRAVVYLAIVVGLAVSVVIGSALADAAPGAWL
;
A
#
# COMPACT_ATOMS: atom_id res chain seq x y z
N MET A 1 26.83 -41.31 -22.10
CA MET A 1 26.00 -40.08 -21.89
C MET A 1 25.82 -39.96 -20.38
N SER A 2 26.75 -39.28 -19.69
CA SER A 2 26.78 -39.20 -18.22
C SER A 2 25.96 -37.98 -17.80
N THR A 3 24.82 -38.21 -17.23
CA THR A 3 23.99 -37.17 -16.62
C THR A 3 24.55 -36.85 -15.24
N ASP A 4 25.26 -35.72 -15.14
CA ASP A 4 25.86 -35.23 -13.90
C ASP A 4 24.77 -34.97 -12.86
N PRO A 5 24.79 -35.64 -11.68
CA PRO A 5 23.82 -35.43 -10.61
C PRO A 5 23.76 -33.99 -10.06
N GLN A 6 24.82 -33.22 -10.27
CA GLN A 6 24.89 -31.82 -9.86
C GLN A 6 24.02 -30.88 -10.74
N THR A 7 23.86 -31.22 -12.03
CA THR A 7 22.95 -30.46 -12.92
C THR A 7 21.50 -30.66 -12.56
N LEU A 8 21.11 -31.84 -12.13
CA LEU A 8 19.73 -32.14 -11.68
C LEU A 8 19.39 -31.44 -10.35
N ARG A 9 20.36 -31.32 -9.43
CA ARG A 9 20.19 -30.57 -8.19
C ARG A 9 20.05 -29.05 -8.43
N ARG A 10 20.83 -28.48 -9.35
CA ARG A 10 20.72 -27.04 -9.70
C ARG A 10 19.39 -26.70 -10.34
N THR A 11 18.83 -27.55 -11.18
CA THR A 11 17.53 -27.33 -11.84
C THR A 11 16.35 -27.51 -10.88
N SER A 12 16.46 -28.36 -9.86
CA SER A 12 15.40 -28.51 -8.83
C SER A 12 15.42 -27.32 -7.83
N ASP A 13 16.60 -26.80 -7.51
CA ASP A 13 16.77 -25.68 -6.59
C ASP A 13 16.33 -24.34 -7.22
N SER A 14 16.51 -24.18 -8.55
CA SER A 14 16.01 -23.01 -9.27
C SER A 14 14.49 -22.99 -9.41
N ARG A 15 13.83 -24.15 -9.60
CA ARG A 15 12.36 -24.23 -9.64
C ARG A 15 11.69 -23.99 -8.28
N GLY A 16 12.33 -24.36 -7.19
CA GLY A 16 11.86 -24.08 -5.83
C GLY A 16 11.94 -22.61 -5.43
N ARG A 17 12.76 -21.80 -6.09
CA ARG A 17 12.88 -20.37 -5.85
C ARG A 17 11.86 -19.50 -6.59
N GLU A 18 11.21 -20.02 -7.62
CA GLU A 18 10.38 -19.20 -8.52
C GLU A 18 8.99 -18.84 -7.99
N LEU A 19 8.52 -19.40 -6.88
CA LEU A 19 7.14 -19.17 -6.40
C LEU A 19 6.97 -19.05 -4.88
N ILE A 20 7.99 -18.71 -4.14
CA ILE A 20 7.74 -18.25 -2.76
C ILE A 20 7.41 -16.75 -2.85
N LEU A 21 6.14 -16.45 -3.14
CA LEU A 21 5.57 -15.16 -2.79
C LEU A 21 5.94 -14.93 -1.33
N ASP A 22 6.80 -13.97 -1.06
CA ASP A 22 7.18 -13.62 0.30
C ASP A 22 5.90 -13.39 1.10
N ARG A 23 5.78 -14.05 2.25
CA ARG A 23 4.59 -13.98 3.12
C ARG A 23 4.11 -12.55 3.34
N SER A 24 5.03 -11.60 3.40
CA SER A 24 4.71 -10.18 3.52
C SER A 24 3.96 -9.64 2.29
N THR A 25 4.35 -10.03 1.08
CA THR A 25 3.65 -9.63 -0.15
C THR A 25 2.24 -10.19 -0.21
N VAL A 26 2.05 -11.45 0.19
CA VAL A 26 0.70 -12.05 0.28
C VAL A 26 -0.17 -11.27 1.25
N MET A 27 0.36 -10.86 2.40
CA MET A 27 -0.38 -10.03 3.38
C MET A 27 -0.78 -8.67 2.79
N PHE A 28 0.11 -8.00 2.06
CA PHE A 28 -0.20 -6.73 1.39
C PHE A 28 -1.30 -6.90 0.34
N LEU A 29 -1.20 -7.92 -0.52
CA LEU A 29 -2.19 -8.17 -1.56
C LEU A 29 -3.55 -8.59 -0.99
N ALA A 30 -3.56 -9.44 0.04
CA ALA A 30 -4.79 -9.84 0.72
C ALA A 30 -5.49 -8.64 1.37
N SER A 31 -4.75 -7.80 2.11
CA SER A 31 -5.30 -6.60 2.72
C SER A 31 -5.79 -5.59 1.67
N ALA A 32 -5.05 -5.40 0.57
CA ALA A 32 -5.47 -4.58 -0.55
C ALA A 32 -6.79 -5.07 -1.17
N SER A 33 -6.91 -6.38 -1.38
CA SER A 33 -8.14 -6.99 -1.92
C SER A 33 -9.34 -6.78 -1.00
N VAL A 34 -9.16 -6.91 0.31
CA VAL A 34 -10.22 -6.65 1.30
C VAL A 34 -10.71 -5.20 1.19
N LEU A 35 -9.81 -4.22 1.09
CA LEU A 35 -10.18 -2.81 0.98
C LEU A 35 -10.85 -2.47 -0.35
N ILE A 36 -10.42 -3.10 -1.45
CA ILE A 36 -11.09 -2.96 -2.76
C ILE A 36 -12.52 -3.49 -2.69
N VAL A 37 -12.71 -4.69 -2.12
CA VAL A 37 -14.04 -5.29 -1.96
C VAL A 37 -14.91 -4.45 -1.03
N ALA A 38 -14.37 -3.96 0.09
CA ALA A 38 -15.08 -3.06 1.00
C ALA A 38 -15.51 -1.76 0.30
N GLY A 39 -14.63 -1.14 -0.48
CA GLY A 39 -14.97 0.04 -1.28
C GLY A 39 -16.04 -0.23 -2.32
N GLY A 40 -16.00 -1.38 -2.99
CA GLY A 40 -17.06 -1.83 -3.90
C GLY A 40 -18.40 -2.03 -3.18
N ALA A 41 -18.40 -2.61 -1.98
CA ALA A 41 -19.60 -2.76 -1.16
C ALA A 41 -20.18 -1.40 -0.75
N VAL A 42 -19.32 -0.45 -0.34
CA VAL A 42 -19.75 0.94 -0.04
C VAL A 42 -20.38 1.59 -1.27
N ALA A 43 -19.78 1.43 -2.46
CA ALA A 43 -20.34 1.96 -3.71
C ALA A 43 -21.72 1.37 -4.01
N ALA A 44 -21.91 0.06 -3.82
CA ALA A 44 -23.20 -0.60 -4.02
C ALA A 44 -24.26 -0.10 -3.04
N VAL A 45 -23.93 0.04 -1.75
CA VAL A 45 -24.83 0.59 -0.73
C VAL A 45 -25.18 2.04 -1.06
N ASN A 46 -24.20 2.87 -1.40
CA ASN A 46 -24.42 4.27 -1.76
C ASN A 46 -25.28 4.43 -3.02
N SER A 47 -25.22 3.48 -3.96
CA SER A 47 -26.08 3.46 -5.15
C SER A 47 -27.54 3.17 -4.80
N ALA A 48 -27.80 2.30 -3.82
CA ALA A 48 -29.15 1.92 -3.39
C ALA A 48 -29.76 2.91 -2.38
N ALA A 49 -28.92 3.46 -1.48
CA ALA A 49 -29.28 4.40 -0.44
C ALA A 49 -28.19 5.48 -0.32
N PRO A 50 -28.26 6.56 -1.12
CA PRO A 50 -27.22 7.58 -1.14
C PRO A 50 -27.03 8.26 0.21
N PHE A 51 -25.76 8.44 0.63
CA PHE A 51 -25.37 9.19 1.82
C PHE A 51 -24.21 10.14 1.52
N GLY A 52 -24.12 11.24 2.29
CA GLY A 52 -23.32 12.42 1.95
C GLY A 52 -21.88 12.15 1.47
N HIS A 53 -21.13 11.24 2.11
CA HIS A 53 -19.75 10.95 1.75
C HIS A 53 -19.55 9.58 1.06
N GLY A 54 -20.63 8.90 0.63
CA GLY A 54 -20.59 7.52 0.17
C GLY A 54 -19.72 7.29 -1.06
N SER A 55 -19.86 8.12 -2.10
CA SER A 55 -19.06 8.02 -3.33
C SER A 55 -17.57 8.29 -3.07
N TRP A 56 -17.26 9.28 -2.25
CA TRP A 56 -15.91 9.61 -1.85
C TRP A 56 -15.29 8.47 -1.05
N LEU A 57 -16.02 7.94 -0.05
CA LEU A 57 -15.55 6.83 0.78
C LEU A 57 -15.25 5.59 -0.05
N ALA A 58 -16.14 5.24 -0.98
CA ALA A 58 -15.93 4.11 -1.90
C ALA A 58 -14.64 4.29 -2.72
N ALA A 59 -14.47 5.45 -3.35
CA ALA A 59 -13.28 5.77 -4.14
C ALA A 59 -12.01 5.76 -3.28
N TYR A 60 -12.05 6.32 -2.08
CA TYR A 60 -10.93 6.36 -1.16
C TYR A 60 -10.47 4.94 -0.75
N LEU A 61 -11.41 4.08 -0.34
CA LEU A 61 -11.11 2.70 0.04
C LEU A 61 -10.49 1.89 -1.11
N VAL A 62 -11.03 2.05 -2.33
CA VAL A 62 -10.50 1.37 -3.50
C VAL A 62 -9.11 1.90 -3.88
N LEU A 63 -8.96 3.21 -4.04
CA LEU A 63 -7.74 3.80 -4.59
C LEU A 63 -6.63 3.90 -3.56
N VAL A 64 -6.90 4.50 -2.41
CA VAL A 64 -5.88 4.71 -1.36
C VAL A 64 -5.67 3.43 -0.56
N GLY A 65 -6.74 2.86 -0.02
CA GLY A 65 -6.65 1.66 0.79
C GLY A 65 -6.16 0.45 0.00
N GLY A 66 -6.78 0.18 -1.15
CA GLY A 66 -6.56 -1.04 -1.93
C GLY A 66 -5.48 -0.92 -2.99
N VAL A 67 -5.74 -0.16 -4.07
CA VAL A 67 -4.85 -0.12 -5.25
C VAL A 67 -3.45 0.35 -4.87
N SER A 68 -3.33 1.45 -4.13
CA SER A 68 -2.02 1.97 -3.70
C SER A 68 -1.25 0.96 -2.85
N GLN A 69 -1.92 0.28 -1.92
CA GLN A 69 -1.33 -0.78 -1.10
C GLN A 69 -0.88 -1.97 -1.95
N GLY A 70 -1.69 -2.39 -2.92
CA GLY A 70 -1.34 -3.46 -3.87
C GLY A 70 -0.11 -3.11 -4.69
N VAL A 71 -0.03 -1.89 -5.21
CA VAL A 71 1.13 -1.39 -5.97
C VAL A 71 2.39 -1.33 -5.11
N LEU A 72 2.27 -0.85 -3.86
CA LEU A 72 3.40 -0.81 -2.92
C LEU A 72 3.88 -2.23 -2.57
N GLY A 73 2.97 -3.17 -2.35
CA GLY A 73 3.29 -4.58 -2.10
C GLY A 73 3.95 -5.26 -3.30
N ALA A 74 3.39 -5.09 -4.51
CA ALA A 74 3.96 -5.63 -5.75
C ALA A 74 5.32 -5.01 -6.09
N GLY A 75 5.49 -3.71 -5.82
CA GLY A 75 6.76 -3.01 -6.02
C GLY A 75 7.90 -3.59 -5.18
N ARG A 76 7.61 -4.07 -3.98
CA ARG A 76 8.60 -4.77 -3.14
C ARG A 76 9.12 -6.06 -3.79
N LEU A 77 8.22 -6.83 -4.42
CA LEU A 77 8.61 -8.01 -5.23
C LEU A 77 9.55 -7.62 -6.37
N ALA A 78 9.23 -6.54 -7.07
CA ALA A 78 10.05 -6.05 -8.18
C ALA A 78 11.47 -5.63 -7.75
N LEU A 79 11.64 -5.25 -6.48
CA LEU A 79 12.95 -4.90 -5.90
C LEU A 79 13.79 -6.10 -5.46
N GLN A 80 13.27 -7.32 -5.53
CA GLN A 80 13.93 -8.63 -5.36
C GLN A 80 14.88 -8.77 -4.15
N ALA A 81 14.66 -8.06 -3.05
CA ALA A 81 15.54 -8.11 -1.92
C ALA A 81 14.87 -8.73 -0.68
N PRO A 82 15.57 -9.60 0.06
CA PRO A 82 15.04 -10.15 1.30
C PRO A 82 14.76 -9.02 2.31
N PRO A 83 13.74 -9.16 3.14
CA PRO A 83 13.43 -8.15 4.15
C PRO A 83 14.59 -8.05 5.15
N LEU A 84 15.06 -6.84 5.42
CA LEU A 84 16.11 -6.54 6.41
C LEU A 84 15.70 -6.95 7.83
N SER A 85 14.40 -6.98 8.09
CA SER A 85 13.80 -7.37 9.36
C SER A 85 12.36 -7.82 9.11
N ARG A 86 11.89 -8.82 9.85
CA ARG A 86 10.47 -9.26 9.81
C ARG A 86 9.51 -8.20 10.35
N ALA A 87 9.96 -7.30 11.20
CA ALA A 87 9.14 -6.25 11.78
C ALA A 87 8.79 -5.13 10.80
N ARG A 88 9.69 -4.77 9.87
CA ARG A 88 9.46 -3.69 8.89
C ARG A 88 8.22 -3.88 8.02
N PRO A 89 8.02 -5.02 7.35
CA PRO A 89 6.82 -5.25 6.54
C PRO A 89 5.52 -5.16 7.34
N LEU A 90 5.54 -5.67 8.58
CA LEU A 90 4.38 -5.59 9.46
C LEU A 90 4.09 -4.16 9.89
N ALA A 91 5.12 -3.37 10.22
CA ALA A 91 4.96 -1.96 10.55
C ALA A 91 4.41 -1.15 9.35
N GLN A 92 4.94 -1.38 8.15
CA GLN A 92 4.42 -0.76 6.92
C GLN A 92 2.95 -1.12 6.68
N LEU A 93 2.59 -2.40 6.81
CA LEU A 93 1.23 -2.88 6.66
C LEU A 93 0.29 -2.27 7.70
N ALA A 94 0.69 -2.27 8.97
CA ALA A 94 -0.10 -1.72 10.07
C ALA A 94 -0.31 -0.22 9.92
N LEU A 95 0.76 0.56 9.69
CA LEU A 95 0.69 2.00 9.51
C LEU A 95 -0.17 2.38 8.31
N TRP A 96 -0.03 1.65 7.19
CA TRP A 96 -0.85 1.88 5.99
C TRP A 96 -2.33 1.64 6.27
N ASN A 97 -2.68 0.49 6.86
CA ASN A 97 -4.08 0.15 7.11
C ASN A 97 -4.70 1.06 8.19
N VAL A 98 -3.98 1.34 9.28
CA VAL A 98 -4.44 2.27 10.32
C VAL A 98 -4.67 3.65 9.74
N GLY A 99 -3.73 4.17 8.95
CA GLY A 99 -3.88 5.47 8.30
C GLY A 99 -5.04 5.50 7.30
N SER A 100 -5.14 4.46 6.44
CA SER A 100 -6.20 4.35 5.43
C SER A 100 -7.61 4.21 6.03
N LEU A 101 -7.74 3.74 7.26
CA LEU A 101 -9.02 3.66 7.96
C LEU A 101 -9.28 4.90 8.84
N ALA A 102 -8.23 5.47 9.44
CA ALA A 102 -8.36 6.64 10.31
C ALA A 102 -8.81 7.90 9.54
N VAL A 103 -8.29 8.11 8.32
CA VAL A 103 -8.70 9.27 7.50
C VAL A 103 -10.20 9.27 7.20
N PRO A 104 -10.79 8.22 6.60
CA PRO A 104 -12.23 8.23 6.34
C PRO A 104 -13.07 8.22 7.63
N ALA A 105 -12.63 7.55 8.68
CA ALA A 105 -13.29 7.61 9.97
C ALA A 105 -13.32 9.05 10.52
N GLY A 106 -12.20 9.77 10.42
CA GLY A 106 -12.12 11.16 10.84
C GLY A 106 -13.02 12.09 10.04
N VAL A 107 -13.16 11.86 8.73
CA VAL A 107 -14.12 12.62 7.89
C VAL A 107 -15.57 12.32 8.26
N LEU A 108 -15.91 11.04 8.45
CA LEU A 108 -17.28 10.63 8.77
C LEU A 108 -17.75 11.09 10.16
N TRP A 109 -16.84 11.23 11.11
CA TRP A 109 -17.14 11.64 12.48
C TRP A 109 -16.79 13.10 12.79
N ASP A 110 -16.45 13.87 11.75
CA ASP A 110 -16.03 15.29 11.88
C ASP A 110 -14.91 15.46 12.93
N ALA A 111 -13.93 14.58 12.89
CA ALA A 111 -12.82 14.51 13.83
C ALA A 111 -11.47 14.82 13.13
N PRO A 112 -11.10 16.11 12.98
CA PRO A 112 -9.91 16.52 12.21
C PRO A 112 -8.61 15.96 12.79
N MET A 113 -8.52 15.79 14.10
CA MET A 113 -7.35 15.14 14.72
C MET A 113 -7.14 13.71 14.24
N LEU A 114 -8.23 12.97 13.97
CA LEU A 114 -8.15 11.59 13.47
C LEU A 114 -7.69 11.57 12.00
N VAL A 115 -8.13 12.54 11.19
CA VAL A 115 -7.65 12.74 9.81
C VAL A 115 -6.14 13.02 9.82
N THR A 116 -5.70 13.95 10.66
CA THR A 116 -4.28 14.30 10.79
C THR A 116 -3.44 13.11 11.26
N ALA A 117 -3.87 12.40 12.29
CA ALA A 117 -3.18 11.20 12.78
C ALA A 117 -3.10 10.11 11.70
N GLY A 118 -4.18 9.89 10.95
CA GLY A 118 -4.22 8.96 9.82
C GLY A 118 -3.25 9.35 8.70
N SER A 119 -3.21 10.63 8.35
CA SER A 119 -2.29 11.17 7.34
C SER A 119 -0.83 11.01 7.76
N VAL A 120 -0.51 11.28 9.03
CA VAL A 120 0.83 11.04 9.59
C VAL A 120 1.20 9.56 9.52
N ALA A 121 0.29 8.65 9.87
CA ALA A 121 0.53 7.21 9.77
C ALA A 121 0.84 6.78 8.32
N LEU A 122 0.09 7.29 7.32
CA LEU A 122 0.36 7.05 5.90
C LEU A 122 1.73 7.57 5.47
N LEU A 123 2.10 8.80 5.88
CA LEU A 123 3.41 9.36 5.57
C LEU A 123 4.56 8.57 6.22
N CYS A 124 4.38 8.09 7.44
CA CYS A 124 5.32 7.19 8.11
C CYS A 124 5.47 5.87 7.33
N ALA A 125 4.36 5.27 6.90
CA ALA A 125 4.40 4.07 6.05
C ALA A 125 5.17 4.32 4.75
N LEU A 126 4.87 5.41 4.04
CA LEU A 126 5.54 5.79 2.79
C LEU A 126 7.04 6.05 3.00
N SER A 127 7.42 6.65 4.12
CA SER A 127 8.82 6.86 4.49
C SER A 127 9.57 5.53 4.67
N LEU A 128 8.94 4.53 5.27
CA LEU A 128 9.49 3.18 5.39
C LEU A 128 9.62 2.49 4.02
N PHE A 129 8.64 2.66 3.12
CA PHE A 129 8.73 2.15 1.75
C PHE A 129 9.84 2.83 0.95
N ALA A 130 10.02 4.15 1.10
CA ALA A 130 11.10 4.90 0.46
C ALA A 130 12.48 4.46 0.98
N ALA A 131 12.62 4.23 2.29
CA ALA A 131 13.85 3.72 2.88
C ALA A 131 14.21 2.35 2.31
N ASP A 132 13.22 1.43 2.28
CA ASP A 132 13.41 0.10 1.66
C ASP A 132 13.86 0.19 0.19
N ALA A 133 13.29 1.11 -0.58
CA ALA A 133 13.64 1.30 -1.98
C ALA A 133 15.07 1.83 -2.16
N ARG A 134 15.49 2.77 -1.31
CA ARG A 134 16.85 3.34 -1.35
C ARG A 134 17.93 2.32 -0.97
N GLU A 135 17.67 1.52 0.06
CA GLU A 135 18.61 0.48 0.52
C GLU A 135 18.80 -0.62 -0.53
N ARG A 136 17.73 -0.96 -1.26
CA ARG A 136 17.70 -2.05 -2.26
C ARG A 136 17.99 -1.59 -3.68
N GLY A 137 17.74 -0.33 -3.97
CA GLY A 137 17.80 0.24 -5.32
C GLY A 137 19.18 0.29 -5.98
N ARG A 138 20.25 -0.01 -5.22
CA ARG A 138 21.63 -0.05 -5.79
C ARG A 138 21.80 -1.14 -6.84
N ALA A 139 21.12 -2.27 -6.70
CA ALA A 139 21.18 -3.40 -7.61
C ALA A 139 20.24 -3.28 -8.82
N VAL A 140 19.10 -2.53 -8.69
CA VAL A 140 18.03 -2.46 -9.71
C VAL A 140 17.58 -1.01 -9.91
N ARG A 141 18.52 -0.15 -10.30
CA ARG A 141 18.36 1.33 -10.31
C ARG A 141 17.09 1.82 -11.02
N GLY A 142 16.75 1.29 -12.19
CA GLY A 142 15.57 1.73 -12.96
C GLY A 142 14.26 1.44 -12.23
N ARG A 143 14.10 0.23 -11.68
CA ARG A 143 12.88 -0.17 -10.95
C ARG A 143 12.73 0.60 -9.64
N ALA A 144 13.84 0.88 -8.95
CA ALA A 144 13.84 1.65 -7.73
C ALA A 144 13.42 3.12 -7.97
N VAL A 145 13.82 3.72 -9.09
CA VAL A 145 13.41 5.08 -9.46
C VAL A 145 11.90 5.15 -9.70
N VAL A 146 11.34 4.23 -10.48
CA VAL A 146 9.88 4.17 -10.72
C VAL A 146 9.12 3.97 -9.40
N TYR A 147 9.58 3.04 -8.57
CA TYR A 147 8.94 2.80 -7.28
C TYR A 147 9.00 4.03 -6.35
N LEU A 148 10.15 4.70 -6.27
CA LEU A 148 10.29 5.93 -5.50
C LEU A 148 9.40 7.06 -6.05
N ALA A 149 9.26 7.19 -7.37
CA ALA A 149 8.36 8.17 -7.97
C ALA A 149 6.90 7.93 -7.55
N ILE A 150 6.45 6.66 -7.51
CA ILE A 150 5.12 6.29 -7.02
C ILE A 150 4.97 6.66 -5.54
N VAL A 151 5.95 6.30 -4.70
CA VAL A 151 5.92 6.62 -3.25
C VAL A 151 5.87 8.11 -3.01
N VAL A 152 6.67 8.89 -3.72
CA VAL A 152 6.69 10.36 -3.63
C VAL A 152 5.36 10.95 -4.12
N GLY A 153 4.82 10.47 -5.25
CA GLY A 153 3.52 10.89 -5.76
C GLY A 153 2.39 10.66 -4.74
N LEU A 154 2.36 9.49 -4.11
CA LEU A 154 1.41 9.20 -3.05
C LEU A 154 1.61 10.11 -1.82
N ALA A 155 2.85 10.36 -1.40
CA ALA A 155 3.13 11.25 -0.28
C ALA A 155 2.65 12.68 -0.55
N VAL A 156 2.93 13.21 -1.75
CA VAL A 156 2.44 14.52 -2.19
C VAL A 156 0.92 14.57 -2.19
N SER A 157 0.25 13.52 -2.69
CA SER A 157 -1.22 13.43 -2.69
C SER A 157 -1.81 13.46 -1.29
N VAL A 158 -1.19 12.77 -0.32
CA VAL A 158 -1.62 12.81 1.10
C VAL A 158 -1.48 14.21 1.68
N VAL A 159 -0.35 14.88 1.45
CA VAL A 159 -0.11 16.24 1.95
C VAL A 159 -1.09 17.25 1.34
N ILE A 160 -1.30 17.18 0.02
CA ILE A 160 -2.27 18.06 -0.66
C ILE A 160 -3.67 17.82 -0.14
N GLY A 161 -4.08 16.53 -0.01
CA GLY A 161 -5.40 16.15 0.51
C GLY A 161 -5.63 16.67 1.93
N SER A 162 -4.64 16.57 2.82
CA SER A 162 -4.72 17.10 4.18
C SER A 162 -4.83 18.63 4.19
N ALA A 163 -4.00 19.30 3.41
CA ALA A 163 -4.01 20.77 3.32
C ALA A 163 -5.33 21.33 2.76
N LEU A 164 -5.92 20.65 1.79
CA LEU A 164 -7.24 21.02 1.25
C LEU A 164 -8.37 20.80 2.26
N ALA A 165 -8.30 19.73 3.04
CA ALA A 165 -9.27 19.45 4.11
C ALA A 165 -9.25 20.57 5.19
N ASP A 166 -8.05 21.05 5.54
CA ASP A 166 -7.87 22.12 6.53
C ASP A 166 -8.28 23.51 5.97
N ALA A 167 -8.08 23.75 4.66
CA ALA A 167 -8.34 25.06 4.05
C ALA A 167 -9.81 25.35 3.78
N ALA A 168 -10.66 24.34 3.66
CA ALA A 168 -12.06 24.48 3.33
C ALA A 168 -12.94 23.53 4.17
N PRO A 169 -13.04 23.76 5.49
CA PRO A 169 -13.94 22.97 6.32
C PRO A 169 -15.39 23.21 5.83
N GLY A 170 -16.01 22.15 5.33
CA GLY A 170 -17.38 22.18 4.81
C GLY A 170 -17.53 22.39 3.29
N ALA A 171 -16.48 22.57 2.53
CA ALA A 171 -16.57 22.67 1.05
C ALA A 171 -16.93 21.38 0.33
N TRP A 172 -17.04 20.29 1.06
CA TRP A 172 -17.31 18.94 0.54
C TRP A 172 -18.71 18.40 0.92
N LEU A 173 -19.58 19.27 1.46
CA LEU A 173 -20.97 18.95 1.81
C LEU A 173 -21.90 19.03 0.61
#